data_c5ee8c049699fce7341da64e4a2c8eed
#
_entry.id   c5ee8c049699fce7341da64e4a2c8eed
#
_cell.length_a   1.000
_cell.length_b   1.000
_cell.length_c   1.000
_cell.angle_alpha   90.00
_cell.angle_beta   90.00
_cell.angle_gamma   90.00
#
_symmetry.space_group_name_H-M   'P 1'
#
loop_
_entity.id
_entity.type
_entity.pdbx_description
1 polymer ?
#
loop_
_entity_poly.entity_id
_entity_poly.type
_entity_poly.pdbx_seq_one_letter_code
_entity_poly.pdbx_strand_id
1 'polypeptide(L)'
;MTTSKKTVQAAIGIIGGSGLYNIEGLERVREVRVRTPFGAPSDAVVTGVLGGVRVAFLSRHGRGHRINPGSINYRANIYALKSLGVKQVISVSAVGSMKEAIRPGDVVLPDQFIDLTKRRISTFFDDGIVAHVGFGEPVCASVADTLEEAGRAAGARLHRGGTY
;
A
#
# COMPACT_ATOMS: atom_id res chain seq x y z
N MET A 1 -5.63 -20.56 -29.69
CA MET A 1 -6.41 -20.76 -28.44
C MET A 1 -5.70 -20.02 -27.32
N THR A 2 -6.12 -18.79 -27.05
CA THR A 2 -5.55 -17.94 -26.01
C THR A 2 -6.26 -18.28 -24.71
N THR A 3 -5.63 -19.07 -23.85
CA THR A 3 -6.11 -19.30 -22.48
C THR A 3 -6.05 -17.96 -21.74
N SER A 4 -7.20 -17.32 -21.60
CA SER A 4 -7.38 -16.19 -20.69
C SER A 4 -7.01 -16.66 -19.29
N LYS A 5 -5.79 -16.33 -18.84
CA LYS A 5 -5.42 -16.43 -17.44
C LYS A 5 -6.39 -15.56 -16.66
N LYS A 6 -7.33 -16.16 -15.92
CA LYS A 6 -8.19 -15.45 -14.98
C LYS A 6 -7.27 -14.65 -14.06
N THR A 7 -7.19 -13.35 -14.31
CA THR A 7 -6.43 -12.41 -13.48
C THR A 7 -7.03 -12.46 -12.09
N VAL A 8 -6.21 -12.73 -11.10
CA VAL A 8 -6.66 -12.67 -9.70
C VAL A 8 -7.04 -11.22 -9.42
N GLN A 9 -8.33 -10.96 -9.28
CA GLN A 9 -8.81 -9.61 -8.97
C GLN A 9 -8.88 -9.46 -7.46
N ALA A 10 -8.17 -8.47 -6.93
CA ALA A 10 -8.25 -8.03 -5.54
C ALA A 10 -8.86 -6.64 -5.49
N ALA A 11 -9.79 -6.41 -4.54
CA ALA A 11 -10.42 -5.09 -4.39
C ALA A 11 -9.50 -4.13 -3.65
N ILE A 12 -8.81 -4.61 -2.62
CA ILE A 12 -7.97 -3.84 -1.71
C ILE A 12 -6.52 -4.31 -1.82
N GLY A 13 -5.61 -3.35 -1.99
CA GLY A 13 -4.18 -3.56 -1.88
C GLY A 13 -3.64 -3.08 -0.54
N ILE A 14 -2.77 -3.86 0.07
CA ILE A 14 -2.12 -3.48 1.32
C ILE A 14 -0.61 -3.49 1.08
N ILE A 15 0.02 -2.35 1.30
CA ILE A 15 1.47 -2.20 1.22
C ILE A 15 2.00 -2.02 2.65
N GLY A 16 2.93 -2.85 3.07
CA GLY A 16 3.47 -2.75 4.41
C GLY A 16 4.87 -3.29 4.59
N GLY A 17 5.35 -3.24 5.81
CA GLY A 17 6.60 -3.85 6.24
C GLY A 17 6.47 -5.36 6.47
N SER A 18 7.51 -5.97 7.00
CA SER A 18 7.64 -7.42 7.19
C SER A 18 6.61 -8.05 8.16
N GLY A 19 5.96 -7.26 9.03
CA GLY A 19 4.97 -7.77 9.98
C GLY A 19 3.61 -8.17 9.37
N LEU A 20 3.36 -7.84 8.08
CA LEU A 20 2.08 -8.11 7.42
C LEU A 20 2.06 -9.41 6.59
N TYR A 21 3.06 -10.27 6.71
CA TYR A 21 3.13 -11.50 5.91
C TYR A 21 2.24 -12.63 6.42
N ASN A 22 1.94 -12.66 7.71
CA ASN A 22 1.14 -13.69 8.37
C ASN A 22 -0.09 -13.04 8.99
N ILE A 23 -1.07 -12.71 8.17
CA ILE A 23 -2.34 -12.18 8.67
C ILE A 23 -3.22 -13.36 9.04
N GLU A 24 -3.62 -13.41 10.30
CA GLU A 24 -4.57 -14.39 10.80
C GLU A 24 -5.90 -14.28 10.03
N GLY A 25 -6.49 -15.41 9.68
CA GLY A 25 -7.75 -15.47 8.94
C GLY A 25 -7.61 -15.23 7.42
N LEU A 26 -6.39 -15.10 6.88
CA LEU A 26 -6.21 -15.02 5.43
C LEU A 26 -6.34 -16.40 4.79
N GLU A 27 -7.36 -16.57 3.96
CA GLU A 27 -7.67 -17.80 3.24
C GLU A 27 -7.22 -17.77 1.78
N ARG A 28 -7.11 -18.95 1.14
CA ARG A 28 -6.82 -19.11 -0.30
C ARG A 28 -5.59 -18.35 -0.75
N VAL A 29 -4.56 -18.36 0.06
CA VAL A 29 -3.31 -17.64 -0.15
C VAL A 29 -2.62 -18.10 -1.41
N ARG A 30 -2.18 -17.15 -2.24
CA ARG A 30 -1.39 -17.40 -3.46
C ARG A 30 -0.34 -16.32 -3.64
N GLU A 31 0.85 -16.70 -4.06
CA GLU A 31 1.88 -15.76 -4.51
C GLU A 31 1.74 -15.51 -6.01
N VAL A 32 1.70 -14.25 -6.41
CA VAL A 32 1.58 -13.82 -7.79
C VAL A 32 2.80 -12.98 -8.15
N ARG A 33 3.60 -13.46 -9.09
CA ARG A 33 4.72 -12.68 -9.66
C ARG A 33 4.18 -11.85 -10.81
N VAL A 34 4.25 -10.54 -10.67
CA VAL A 34 3.78 -9.58 -11.68
C VAL A 34 4.96 -9.00 -12.41
N ARG A 35 4.90 -9.01 -13.75
CA ARG A 35 5.82 -8.26 -14.61
C ARG A 35 5.25 -6.89 -14.87
N THR A 36 6.07 -5.85 -14.77
CA THR A 36 5.65 -4.49 -15.03
C THR A 36 6.58 -3.81 -16.03
N PRO A 37 6.11 -2.80 -16.77
CA PRO A 37 6.96 -2.03 -17.66
C PRO A 37 8.01 -1.21 -16.92
N PHE A 38 7.86 -1.07 -15.60
CA PHE A 38 8.77 -0.32 -14.72
C PHE A 38 9.83 -1.22 -14.04
N GLY A 39 9.95 -2.47 -14.46
CA GLY A 39 10.81 -3.46 -13.82
C GLY A 39 10.08 -4.30 -12.77
N ALA A 40 10.84 -4.94 -11.89
CA ALA A 40 10.30 -5.83 -10.88
C ALA A 40 9.71 -5.04 -9.68
N PRO A 41 8.54 -5.45 -9.13
CA PRO A 41 8.10 -5.04 -7.81
C PRO A 41 9.05 -5.50 -6.70
N SER A 42 8.89 -4.95 -5.52
CA SER A 42 9.71 -5.29 -4.35
C SER A 42 9.68 -6.76 -3.97
N ASP A 43 8.54 -7.42 -4.21
CA ASP A 43 8.33 -8.86 -3.98
C ASP A 43 7.18 -9.39 -4.85
N ALA A 44 6.95 -10.71 -4.80
CA ALA A 44 5.71 -11.30 -5.27
C ALA A 44 4.53 -10.75 -4.45
N VAL A 45 3.42 -10.48 -5.13
CA VAL A 45 2.19 -10.04 -4.45
C VAL A 45 1.51 -11.27 -3.85
N VAL A 46 1.25 -11.25 -2.55
CA VAL A 46 0.48 -12.28 -1.87
C VAL A 46 -1.00 -11.91 -1.98
N THR A 47 -1.81 -12.77 -2.56
CA THR A 47 -3.26 -12.58 -2.68
C THR A 47 -4.00 -13.59 -1.83
N GLY A 48 -5.16 -13.22 -1.31
CA GLY A 48 -6.00 -14.09 -0.51
C GLY A 48 -7.41 -13.54 -0.32
N VAL A 49 -8.15 -14.16 0.56
CA VAL A 49 -9.49 -13.71 0.99
C VAL A 49 -9.43 -13.46 2.49
N LEU A 50 -9.77 -12.27 2.92
CA LEU A 50 -9.83 -11.86 4.31
C LEU A 50 -11.24 -11.34 4.61
N GLY A 51 -11.96 -11.98 5.52
CA GLY A 51 -13.34 -11.61 5.83
C GLY A 51 -14.27 -11.60 4.60
N GLY A 52 -14.08 -12.54 3.66
CA GLY A 52 -14.85 -12.60 2.42
C GLY A 52 -14.39 -11.65 1.30
N VAL A 53 -13.46 -10.73 1.60
CA VAL A 53 -12.93 -9.74 0.64
C VAL A 53 -11.61 -10.23 0.03
N ARG A 54 -11.47 -10.11 -1.27
CA ARG A 54 -10.18 -10.39 -1.95
C ARG A 54 -9.21 -9.26 -1.72
N VAL A 55 -8.04 -9.60 -1.21
CA VAL A 55 -6.97 -8.67 -0.85
C VAL A 55 -5.66 -9.04 -1.54
N ALA A 56 -4.81 -8.06 -1.74
CA ALA A 56 -3.47 -8.20 -2.27
C ALA A 56 -2.47 -7.52 -1.34
N PHE A 57 -1.48 -8.26 -0.86
CA PHE A 57 -0.43 -7.75 0.01
C PHE A 57 0.88 -7.64 -0.74
N LEU A 58 1.57 -6.53 -0.55
CA LEU A 58 2.90 -6.31 -1.10
C LEU A 58 3.87 -5.82 -0.02
N SER A 59 4.97 -6.54 0.13
CA SER A 59 6.07 -6.10 0.98
C SER A 59 6.87 -5.00 0.34
N ARG A 60 6.84 -3.81 0.94
CA ARG A 60 7.55 -2.64 0.43
C ARG A 60 9.06 -2.87 0.34
N HIS A 61 9.65 -3.52 1.34
CA HIS A 61 11.10 -3.76 1.43
C HIS A 61 11.53 -5.14 0.92
N GLY A 62 10.59 -5.91 0.34
CA GLY A 62 10.79 -7.32 0.00
C GLY A 62 10.87 -8.21 1.24
N ARG A 63 10.68 -9.50 1.03
CA ARG A 63 10.78 -10.50 2.10
C ARG A 63 12.20 -10.50 2.68
N GLY A 64 12.30 -10.47 3.99
CA GLY A 64 13.59 -10.36 4.69
C GLY A 64 14.16 -8.94 4.75
N HIS A 65 13.35 -7.91 4.42
CA HIS A 65 13.71 -6.49 4.56
C HIS A 65 15.02 -6.10 3.86
N ARG A 66 15.20 -6.55 2.63
CA ARG A 66 16.48 -6.45 1.88
C ARG A 66 16.57 -5.26 0.93
N ILE A 67 15.49 -4.50 0.72
CA ILE A 67 15.46 -3.34 -0.15
C ILE A 67 15.39 -2.08 0.72
N ASN A 68 16.39 -1.23 0.63
CA ASN A 68 16.37 0.04 1.35
C ASN A 68 15.32 1.00 0.75
N PRO A 69 14.84 2.00 1.51
CA PRO A 69 13.78 2.90 1.06
C PRO A 69 14.09 3.64 -0.25
N GLY A 70 15.36 3.99 -0.49
CA GLY A 70 15.78 4.70 -1.70
C GLY A 70 15.80 3.82 -2.96
N SER A 71 15.87 2.49 -2.79
CA SER A 71 15.94 1.51 -3.89
C SER A 71 14.60 0.84 -4.20
N ILE A 72 13.54 1.19 -3.48
CA ILE A 72 12.21 0.66 -3.75
C ILE A 72 11.70 1.13 -5.11
N ASN A 73 11.25 0.19 -5.94
CA ASN A 73 10.59 0.51 -7.20
C ASN A 73 9.10 0.79 -6.97
N TYR A 74 8.80 2.02 -6.56
CA TYR A 74 7.44 2.44 -6.22
C TYR A 74 6.49 2.31 -7.42
N ARG A 75 6.93 2.67 -8.64
CA ARG A 75 6.11 2.54 -9.85
C ARG A 75 5.73 1.09 -10.12
N ALA A 76 6.70 0.18 -10.06
CA ALA A 76 6.42 -1.24 -10.24
C ALA A 76 5.46 -1.79 -9.17
N ASN A 77 5.60 -1.37 -7.93
CA ASN A 77 4.73 -1.80 -6.83
C ASN A 77 3.27 -1.38 -7.05
N ILE A 78 3.04 -0.11 -7.37
CA ILE A 78 1.69 0.42 -7.62
C ILE A 78 1.10 -0.19 -8.89
N TYR A 79 1.90 -0.31 -9.96
CA TYR A 79 1.45 -0.94 -11.21
C TYR A 79 1.04 -2.39 -10.99
N ALA A 80 1.82 -3.16 -10.22
CA ALA A 80 1.50 -4.55 -9.92
C ALA A 80 0.15 -4.69 -9.21
N LEU A 81 -0.11 -3.88 -8.21
CA LEU A 81 -1.41 -3.88 -7.52
C LEU A 81 -2.54 -3.48 -8.47
N LYS A 82 -2.35 -2.44 -9.27
CA LYS A 82 -3.33 -1.99 -10.27
C LYS A 82 -3.66 -3.10 -11.28
N SER A 83 -2.65 -3.82 -11.77
CA SER A 83 -2.83 -4.91 -12.73
C SER A 83 -3.60 -6.12 -12.17
N LEU A 84 -3.62 -6.26 -10.85
CA LEU A 84 -4.42 -7.26 -10.13
C LEU A 84 -5.85 -6.78 -9.82
N GLY A 85 -6.25 -5.60 -10.30
CA GLY A 85 -7.58 -5.05 -10.15
C GLY A 85 -7.80 -4.23 -8.87
N VAL A 86 -6.74 -3.95 -8.10
CA VAL A 86 -6.82 -3.15 -6.88
C VAL A 86 -7.33 -1.75 -7.21
N LYS A 87 -8.32 -1.30 -6.44
CA LYS A 87 -8.94 0.02 -6.55
C LYS A 87 -8.58 0.94 -5.39
N GLN A 88 -8.31 0.37 -4.23
CA GLN A 88 -7.98 1.09 -3.01
C GLN A 88 -6.69 0.50 -2.42
N VAL A 89 -5.79 1.36 -1.98
CA VAL A 89 -4.52 0.96 -1.36
C VAL A 89 -4.45 1.50 0.05
N ILE A 90 -4.15 0.60 0.99
CA ILE A 90 -3.82 0.93 2.37
C ILE A 90 -2.31 0.75 2.53
N SER A 91 -1.60 1.82 2.87
CA SER A 91 -0.17 1.77 3.16
C SER A 91 0.07 1.86 4.65
N VAL A 92 0.79 0.89 5.19
CA VAL A 92 1.08 0.81 6.63
C VAL A 92 2.58 0.95 6.86
N SER A 93 2.96 1.87 7.73
CA SER A 93 4.35 2.07 8.15
C SER A 93 4.44 2.48 9.61
N ALA A 94 5.53 2.09 10.25
CA ALA A 94 5.92 2.66 11.53
C ALA A 94 6.62 4.00 11.31
N VAL A 95 6.30 4.98 12.16
CA VAL A 95 6.85 6.33 12.11
C VAL A 95 7.18 6.81 13.52
N GLY A 96 8.07 7.78 13.63
CA GLY A 96 8.31 8.52 14.87
C GLY A 96 7.29 9.65 15.02
N SER A 97 6.70 9.79 16.21
CA SER A 97 5.85 10.93 16.52
C SER A 97 6.67 12.13 16.99
N MET A 98 6.33 13.31 16.49
CA MET A 98 6.83 14.60 17.00
C MET A 98 5.84 15.28 17.96
N LYS A 99 4.78 14.56 18.36
CA LYS A 99 3.76 15.04 19.30
C LYS A 99 3.69 14.13 20.51
N GLU A 100 3.78 14.67 21.71
CA GLU A 100 3.70 13.90 22.97
C GLU A 100 2.33 13.22 23.14
N ALA A 101 1.27 13.79 22.58
CA ALA A 101 -0.08 13.22 22.65
C ALA A 101 -0.23 11.92 21.85
N ILE A 102 0.68 11.66 20.89
CA ILE A 102 0.69 10.46 20.06
C ILE A 102 1.78 9.52 20.58
N ARG A 103 1.38 8.44 21.21
CA ARG A 103 2.27 7.50 21.93
C ARG A 103 2.65 6.32 21.04
N PRO A 104 3.75 5.61 21.36
CA PRO A 104 4.06 4.34 20.73
C PRO A 104 2.87 3.37 20.81
N GLY A 105 2.52 2.75 19.68
CA GLY A 105 1.36 1.86 19.55
C GLY A 105 0.07 2.56 19.12
N ASP A 106 0.02 3.89 19.11
CA ASP A 106 -1.11 4.61 18.55
C ASP A 106 -1.12 4.48 17.01
N VAL A 107 -2.31 4.50 16.43
CA VAL A 107 -2.52 4.52 14.99
C VAL A 107 -2.85 5.94 14.54
N VAL A 108 -2.18 6.41 13.49
CA VAL A 108 -2.46 7.72 12.90
C VAL A 108 -2.99 7.53 11.48
N LEU A 109 -4.09 8.19 11.16
CA LEU A 109 -4.64 8.30 9.80
C LEU A 109 -4.35 9.73 9.30
N PRO A 110 -3.21 9.97 8.63
CA PRO A 110 -2.87 11.30 8.15
C PRO A 110 -3.80 11.72 7.02
N ASP A 111 -3.96 13.01 6.83
CA ASP A 111 -4.72 13.60 5.73
C ASP A 111 -3.85 14.41 4.76
N GLN A 112 -2.57 14.61 5.12
CA GLN A 112 -1.64 15.38 4.30
C GLN A 112 -0.23 14.82 4.35
N PHE A 113 0.58 15.15 3.32
CA PHE A 113 1.99 14.76 3.20
C PHE A 113 2.88 15.97 2.89
N ILE A 114 4.09 15.93 3.43
CA ILE A 114 5.21 16.74 2.97
C ILE A 114 6.31 15.78 2.52
N ASP A 115 6.51 15.68 1.21
CA ASP A 115 7.54 14.79 0.67
C ASP A 115 8.89 15.51 0.51
N LEU A 116 9.80 15.21 1.42
CA LEU A 116 11.18 15.69 1.39
C LEU A 116 12.15 14.66 0.78
N THR A 117 11.65 13.58 0.21
CA THR A 117 12.51 12.55 -0.37
C THR A 117 13.20 13.07 -1.63
N LYS A 118 14.46 12.62 -1.83
CA LYS A 118 15.28 13.03 -2.97
C LYS A 118 15.66 11.81 -3.80
N ARG A 119 15.94 12.04 -5.09
CA ARG A 119 16.43 11.02 -6.02
C ARG A 119 15.49 9.83 -6.21
N ARG A 120 14.20 10.01 -6.03
CA ARG A 120 13.19 9.00 -6.31
C ARG A 120 12.41 9.36 -7.57
N ILE A 121 12.10 8.34 -8.37
CA ILE A 121 11.20 8.51 -9.49
C ILE A 121 9.80 8.57 -8.93
N SER A 122 9.15 9.73 -9.04
CA SER A 122 7.86 10.03 -8.41
C SER A 122 6.68 10.12 -9.39
N THR A 123 6.91 9.85 -10.68
CA THR A 123 5.88 9.96 -11.70
C THR A 123 5.80 8.72 -12.58
N PHE A 124 4.60 8.42 -13.07
CA PHE A 124 4.37 7.47 -14.17
C PHE A 124 4.42 8.13 -15.55
N PHE A 125 4.38 9.46 -15.58
CA PHE A 125 4.26 10.25 -16.80
C PHE A 125 5.61 10.84 -17.15
N ASP A 126 6.35 10.11 -17.99
CA ASP A 126 7.67 10.43 -18.45
C ASP A 126 7.82 9.96 -19.91
N ASP A 127 8.89 10.37 -20.61
CA ASP A 127 9.21 9.90 -21.97
C ASP A 127 8.08 10.09 -23.00
N GLY A 128 7.52 11.31 -23.08
CA GLY A 128 6.58 11.70 -24.13
C GLY A 128 5.16 12.01 -23.66
N ILE A 129 4.81 11.72 -22.42
CA ILE A 129 3.53 12.11 -21.82
C ILE A 129 3.79 12.85 -20.53
N VAL A 130 3.31 14.08 -20.43
CA VAL A 130 3.35 14.87 -19.19
C VAL A 130 1.93 14.96 -18.62
N ALA A 131 1.77 14.68 -17.35
CA ALA A 131 0.50 14.90 -16.66
C ALA A 131 0.72 15.59 -15.32
N HIS A 132 -0.14 16.54 -15.02
CA HIS A 132 -0.19 17.19 -13.71
C HIS A 132 -1.36 16.62 -12.93
N VAL A 133 -1.05 15.95 -11.82
CA VAL A 133 -2.06 15.36 -10.95
C VAL A 133 -2.29 16.31 -9.77
N GLY A 134 -3.55 16.65 -9.49
CA GLY A 134 -3.90 17.40 -8.29
C GLY A 134 -3.59 16.56 -7.05
N PHE A 135 -2.86 17.12 -6.09
CA PHE A 135 -2.43 16.44 -4.87
C PHE A 135 -2.79 17.23 -3.60
N GLY A 136 -3.81 18.10 -3.68
CA GLY A 136 -4.32 18.88 -2.55
C GLY A 136 -4.99 17.99 -1.48
N GLU A 137 -5.64 16.90 -1.93
CA GLU A 137 -6.27 15.89 -1.07
C GLU A 137 -5.65 14.53 -1.36
N PRO A 138 -4.48 14.21 -0.77
CA PRO A 138 -3.73 13.00 -1.12
C PRO A 138 -4.31 11.71 -0.53
N VAL A 139 -5.20 11.83 0.46
CA VAL A 139 -5.80 10.69 1.16
C VAL A 139 -7.29 10.59 0.82
N CYS A 140 -7.73 9.39 0.48
CA CYS A 140 -9.14 9.13 0.21
C CYS A 140 -9.96 9.20 1.52
N ALA A 141 -10.81 10.21 1.66
CA ALA A 141 -11.61 10.45 2.86
C ALA A 141 -12.47 9.23 3.24
N SER A 142 -13.17 8.62 2.27
CA SER A 142 -14.06 7.48 2.54
C SER A 142 -13.31 6.24 3.03
N VAL A 143 -12.09 5.99 2.52
CA VAL A 143 -11.25 4.89 3.03
C VAL A 143 -10.77 5.21 4.44
N ALA A 144 -10.38 6.45 4.69
CA ALA A 144 -9.92 6.87 6.01
C ALA A 144 -11.05 6.84 7.05
N ASP A 145 -12.29 7.18 6.67
CA ASP A 145 -13.47 7.06 7.55
C ASP A 145 -13.74 5.60 7.92
N THR A 146 -13.69 4.70 6.93
CA THR A 146 -13.82 3.25 7.17
C THR A 146 -12.72 2.71 8.09
N LEU A 147 -11.48 3.16 7.88
CA LEU A 147 -10.34 2.76 8.73
C LEU A 147 -10.47 3.30 10.16
N GLU A 148 -11.00 4.50 10.32
CA GLU A 148 -11.25 5.09 11.63
C GLU A 148 -12.30 4.28 12.40
N GLU A 149 -13.42 3.96 11.77
CA GLU A 149 -14.49 3.15 12.35
C GLU A 149 -13.96 1.75 12.73
N ALA A 150 -13.29 1.08 11.80
CA ALA A 150 -12.71 -0.25 12.04
C ALA A 150 -11.65 -0.25 13.14
N GLY A 151 -10.79 0.76 13.17
CA GLY A 151 -9.75 0.91 14.19
C GLY A 151 -10.33 1.12 15.58
N ARG A 152 -11.38 1.93 15.70
CA ARG A 152 -12.11 2.13 16.98
C ARG A 152 -12.79 0.85 17.43
N ALA A 153 -13.45 0.15 16.51
CA ALA A 153 -14.09 -1.14 16.80
C ALA A 153 -13.09 -2.21 17.27
N ALA A 154 -11.86 -2.17 16.73
CA ALA A 154 -10.76 -3.04 17.15
C ALA A 154 -10.07 -2.59 18.46
N GLY A 155 -10.52 -1.50 19.09
CA GLY A 155 -9.93 -0.98 20.34
C GLY A 155 -8.59 -0.24 20.12
N ALA A 156 -8.26 0.14 18.89
CA ALA A 156 -7.05 0.89 18.62
C ALA A 156 -7.19 2.35 19.11
N ARG A 157 -6.12 2.86 19.73
CA ARG A 157 -6.02 4.29 20.02
C ARG A 157 -5.64 5.01 18.72
N LEU A 158 -6.60 5.74 18.17
CA LEU A 158 -6.51 6.27 16.82
C LEU A 158 -6.57 7.80 16.82
N HIS A 159 -5.71 8.41 16.01
CA HIS A 159 -5.67 9.85 15.74
C HIS A 159 -6.01 10.09 14.28
N ARG A 160 -6.98 10.96 14.01
CA ARG A 160 -7.38 11.37 12.68
C ARG A 160 -6.76 12.71 12.31
N GLY A 161 -6.25 12.80 11.09
CA GLY A 161 -5.62 14.00 10.55
C GLY A 161 -4.15 14.14 10.93
N GLY A 162 -3.56 15.18 10.38
CA GLY A 162 -2.16 15.53 10.54
C GLY A 162 -1.33 15.26 9.29
N THR A 163 -0.15 15.86 9.27
CA THR A 163 0.77 15.80 8.14
C THR A 163 1.86 14.75 8.40
N TYR A 164 2.04 13.85 7.45
CA TYR A 164 3.11 12.88 7.42
C TYR A 164 4.27 13.37 6.56
#